data_e421d41951c820610dbea49407a06be8
#
_entry.id   e421d41951c820610dbea49407a06be8
#
_cell.length_a   1.000
_cell.length_b   1.000
_cell.length_c   1.000
_cell.angle_alpha   90.00
_cell.angle_beta   90.00
_cell.angle_gamma   90.00
#
_symmetry.space_group_name_H-M   'P 1'
#
loop_
_entity.id
_entity.type
_entity.pdbx_description
1 polymer ?
#
loop_
_entity_poly.entity_id
_entity_poly.type
_entity_poly.pdbx_seq_one_letter_code
_entity_poly.pdbx_strand_id
1 'polypeptide(L)'
;MRKELEHFTIDGSLGGQQEWFPEYWMKIGGCGAVTACDICIYLARYLKMPEACPFDAWNISKEDYLSFGEKMRPYLSPRPTGIDRTEIYVEGFGRYLADSGVSGIGFREISGTEDVETAVREVRAQIDRGLPVAYLMLMHRDKALDDYMWHWFLLNGYDETEERFLVKVVSYGEGKWMDLRHLWRTCRRRKGGFVLLETEKQIEPNGLQTGYVPHGE
;
A
#
# COMPACT_ATOMS: atom_id res chain seq x y z
N MET A 1 -6.49 -4.38 20.25
CA MET A 1 -7.54 -4.25 19.20
C MET A 1 -6.90 -4.56 17.85
N ARG A 2 -7.55 -5.40 17.02
CA ARG A 2 -6.99 -5.79 15.71
C ARG A 2 -7.95 -5.42 14.60
N LYS A 3 -7.40 -4.81 13.55
CA LYS A 3 -8.11 -4.53 12.30
C LYS A 3 -7.21 -4.84 11.12
N GLU A 4 -7.78 -5.49 10.11
CA GLU A 4 -7.09 -5.89 8.90
C GLU A 4 -8.01 -5.59 7.72
N LEU A 5 -7.47 -4.93 6.70
CA LEU A 5 -8.17 -4.68 5.45
C LEU A 5 -8.10 -5.93 4.57
N GLU A 6 -9.15 -6.18 3.83
CA GLU A 6 -9.09 -7.18 2.77
C GLU A 6 -8.01 -6.82 1.77
N HIS A 7 -7.37 -7.84 1.23
CA HIS A 7 -6.40 -7.67 0.16
C HIS A 7 -6.61 -8.75 -0.90
N PHE A 8 -6.20 -8.47 -2.10
CA PHE A 8 -6.37 -9.39 -3.23
C PHE A 8 -5.15 -10.30 -3.39
N THR A 9 -5.36 -11.39 -4.10
CA THR A 9 -4.29 -12.31 -4.48
C THR A 9 -4.22 -12.44 -6.01
N ILE A 10 -3.02 -12.63 -6.52
CA ILE A 10 -2.74 -12.93 -7.93
C ILE A 10 -1.83 -14.17 -7.95
N ASP A 11 -2.28 -15.27 -8.53
CA ASP A 11 -1.55 -16.55 -8.58
C ASP A 11 -1.03 -17.00 -7.20
N GLY A 12 -1.84 -16.80 -6.14
CA GLY A 12 -1.48 -17.16 -4.77
C GLY A 12 -0.57 -16.16 -4.05
N SER A 13 -0.10 -15.12 -4.72
CA SER A 13 0.68 -14.02 -4.16
C SER A 13 -0.25 -12.95 -3.59
N LEU A 14 0.04 -12.46 -2.39
CA LEU A 14 -0.71 -11.35 -1.78
C LEU A 14 -0.27 -10.02 -2.40
N GLY A 15 -1.13 -9.46 -3.27
CA GLY A 15 -0.77 -8.30 -4.10
C GLY A 15 0.18 -8.67 -5.24
N GLY A 16 0.75 -7.64 -5.87
CA GLY A 16 1.72 -7.78 -6.94
C GLY A 16 3.16 -7.83 -6.45
N GLN A 17 4.07 -8.18 -7.37
CA GLN A 17 5.49 -8.27 -7.08
C GLN A 17 6.33 -7.68 -8.20
N GLN A 18 7.35 -6.89 -7.85
CA GLN A 18 8.26 -6.30 -8.83
C GLN A 18 9.12 -7.36 -9.53
N GLU A 19 9.42 -8.51 -8.90
CA GLU A 19 10.19 -9.61 -9.45
C GLU A 19 9.52 -10.28 -10.66
N TRP A 20 8.22 -10.09 -10.84
CA TRP A 20 7.49 -10.62 -12.00
C TRP A 20 7.82 -9.90 -13.30
N PHE A 21 8.26 -8.63 -13.24
CA PHE A 21 8.51 -7.83 -14.42
C PHE A 21 9.75 -8.33 -15.18
N PRO A 22 9.64 -8.56 -16.50
CA PRO A 22 10.78 -8.94 -17.33
C PRO A 22 11.74 -7.78 -17.55
N GLU A 23 11.25 -6.53 -17.47
CA GLU A 23 12.03 -5.32 -17.63
C GLU A 23 12.92 -5.09 -16.39
N TYR A 24 14.22 -4.92 -16.62
CA TYR A 24 15.24 -4.88 -15.57
C TYR A 24 14.97 -3.80 -14.51
N TRP A 25 14.63 -2.57 -14.92
CA TRP A 25 14.43 -1.48 -13.98
C TRP A 25 13.15 -1.64 -13.15
N MET A 26 12.08 -2.17 -13.74
CA MET A 26 10.86 -2.53 -13.00
C MET A 26 11.15 -3.63 -11.98
N LYS A 27 11.95 -4.62 -12.37
CA LYS A 27 12.31 -5.73 -11.50
C LYS A 27 13.10 -5.31 -10.27
N ILE A 28 14.00 -4.33 -10.38
CA ILE A 28 14.89 -3.92 -9.28
C ILE A 28 14.47 -2.66 -8.54
N GLY A 29 13.65 -1.82 -9.16
CA GLY A 29 13.26 -0.51 -8.62
C GLY A 29 11.78 -0.16 -8.83
N GLY A 30 10.96 -1.12 -9.22
CA GLY A 30 9.54 -0.92 -9.52
C GLY A 30 8.61 -0.92 -8.29
N CYS A 31 9.14 -1.04 -7.07
CA CYS A 31 8.32 -1.15 -5.85
C CYS A 31 7.30 -0.03 -5.70
N GLY A 32 7.65 1.21 -6.04
CA GLY A 32 6.72 2.34 -6.00
C GLY A 32 5.57 2.17 -7.01
N ALA A 33 5.86 1.74 -8.23
CA ALA A 33 4.83 1.46 -9.24
C ALA A 33 3.93 0.28 -8.83
N VAL A 34 4.52 -0.79 -8.30
CA VAL A 34 3.80 -1.96 -7.75
C VAL A 34 2.85 -1.54 -6.63
N THR A 35 3.35 -0.78 -5.66
CA THR A 35 2.53 -0.28 -4.53
C THR A 35 1.36 0.57 -5.02
N ALA A 36 1.57 1.43 -6.04
CA ALA A 36 0.50 2.23 -6.63
C ALA A 36 -0.52 1.38 -7.39
N CYS A 37 -0.08 0.36 -8.14
CA CYS A 37 -0.99 -0.58 -8.81
C CYS A 37 -1.86 -1.32 -7.78
N ASP A 38 -1.26 -1.78 -6.69
CA ASP A 38 -1.99 -2.47 -5.61
C ASP A 38 -3.04 -1.55 -4.97
N ILE A 39 -2.70 -0.28 -4.72
CA ILE A 39 -3.67 0.71 -4.23
C ILE A 39 -4.78 0.92 -5.25
N CYS A 40 -4.49 1.04 -6.54
CA CYS A 40 -5.50 1.22 -7.59
C CYS A 40 -6.48 0.04 -7.66
N ILE A 41 -5.98 -1.20 -7.58
CA ILE A 41 -6.83 -2.39 -7.51
C ILE A 41 -7.70 -2.34 -6.25
N TYR A 42 -7.13 -1.92 -5.11
CA TYR A 42 -7.86 -1.74 -3.85
C TYR A 42 -8.98 -0.70 -4.01
N LEU A 43 -8.69 0.47 -4.60
CA LEU A 43 -9.67 1.53 -4.86
C LEU A 43 -10.81 1.02 -5.75
N ALA A 44 -10.48 0.28 -6.82
CA ALA A 44 -11.47 -0.27 -7.73
C ALA A 44 -12.39 -1.30 -7.06
N ARG A 45 -11.83 -2.20 -6.23
CA ARG A 45 -12.59 -3.24 -5.53
C ARG A 45 -13.46 -2.70 -4.40
N TYR A 46 -12.89 -1.86 -3.55
CA TYR A 46 -13.48 -1.57 -2.24
C TYR A 46 -14.01 -0.14 -2.10
N LEU A 47 -13.60 0.79 -2.97
CA LEU A 47 -14.07 2.18 -2.94
C LEU A 47 -14.95 2.56 -4.14
N LYS A 48 -15.36 1.58 -4.97
CA LYS A 48 -16.20 1.82 -6.14
C LYS A 48 -15.58 2.86 -7.11
N MET A 49 -14.27 2.72 -7.36
CA MET A 49 -13.50 3.54 -8.30
C MET A 49 -12.91 2.66 -9.43
N PRO A 50 -13.77 2.05 -10.30
CA PRO A 50 -13.29 1.12 -11.31
C PRO A 50 -12.29 1.75 -12.27
N GLU A 51 -12.36 3.05 -12.50
CA GLU A 51 -11.44 3.81 -13.34
C GLU A 51 -9.99 3.82 -12.84
N ALA A 52 -9.76 3.51 -11.56
CA ALA A 52 -8.42 3.41 -11.00
C ALA A 52 -7.63 2.22 -11.57
N CYS A 53 -8.32 1.14 -11.94
CA CYS A 53 -7.69 -0.07 -12.47
C CYS A 53 -8.12 -0.27 -13.93
N PRO A 54 -7.18 -0.35 -14.90
CA PRO A 54 -7.52 -0.49 -16.32
C PRO A 54 -7.94 -1.92 -16.72
N PHE A 55 -8.07 -2.83 -15.76
CA PHE A 55 -8.46 -4.23 -15.93
C PHE A 55 -9.60 -4.59 -14.98
N ASP A 56 -10.17 -5.79 -15.12
CA ASP A 56 -11.11 -6.31 -14.12
C ASP A 56 -10.40 -6.52 -12.78
N ALA A 57 -10.58 -5.58 -11.86
CA ALA A 57 -9.92 -5.61 -10.57
C ALA A 57 -10.27 -6.86 -9.74
N TRP A 58 -11.43 -7.51 -9.98
CA TRP A 58 -11.85 -8.71 -9.25
C TRP A 58 -11.23 -10.00 -9.78
N ASN A 59 -10.89 -10.04 -11.09
CA ASN A 59 -10.35 -11.23 -11.77
C ASN A 59 -9.02 -10.92 -12.47
N ILE A 60 -8.20 -10.04 -11.88
CA ILE A 60 -6.94 -9.61 -12.48
C ILE A 60 -5.96 -10.79 -12.54
N SER A 61 -5.48 -11.07 -13.75
CA SER A 61 -4.43 -12.05 -14.00
C SER A 61 -3.04 -11.45 -13.76
N LYS A 62 -2.03 -12.31 -13.71
CA LYS A 62 -0.64 -11.86 -13.64
C LYS A 62 -0.22 -11.07 -14.88
N GLU A 63 -0.69 -11.47 -16.06
CA GLU A 63 -0.45 -10.79 -17.33
C GLU A 63 -1.09 -9.39 -17.34
N ASP A 64 -2.32 -9.25 -16.82
CA ASP A 64 -2.98 -7.96 -16.64
C ASP A 64 -2.20 -7.08 -15.68
N TYR A 65 -1.74 -7.66 -14.56
CA TYR A 65 -0.96 -6.92 -13.57
C TYR A 65 0.38 -6.42 -14.14
N LEU A 66 1.09 -7.25 -14.91
CA LEU A 66 2.31 -6.82 -15.61
C LEU A 66 2.02 -5.68 -16.60
N SER A 67 0.96 -5.81 -17.37
CA SER A 67 0.50 -4.76 -18.29
C SER A 67 0.11 -3.49 -17.54
N PHE A 68 -0.47 -3.63 -16.34
CA PHE A 68 -0.80 -2.50 -15.48
C PHE A 68 0.47 -1.78 -14.97
N GLY A 69 1.45 -2.52 -14.50
CA GLY A 69 2.73 -1.96 -14.06
C GLY A 69 3.45 -1.20 -15.19
N GLU A 70 3.40 -1.71 -16.44
CA GLU A 70 3.94 -0.99 -17.59
C GLU A 70 3.17 0.32 -17.89
N LYS A 71 1.86 0.37 -17.66
CA LYS A 71 1.09 1.62 -17.74
C LYS A 71 1.41 2.59 -16.60
N MET A 72 1.71 2.08 -15.39
CA MET A 72 2.10 2.90 -14.24
C MET A 72 3.52 3.44 -14.37
N ARG A 73 4.41 2.74 -15.06
CA ARG A 73 5.84 3.06 -15.19
C ARG A 73 6.14 4.50 -15.63
N PRO A 74 5.45 5.13 -16.59
CA PRO A 74 5.71 6.53 -16.96
C PRO A 74 5.47 7.54 -15.84
N TYR A 75 4.60 7.21 -14.89
CA TYR A 75 4.24 8.06 -13.75
C TYR A 75 5.19 7.83 -12.57
N LEU A 76 5.53 6.58 -12.31
CA LEU A 76 6.39 6.14 -11.21
C LEU A 76 7.61 5.39 -11.75
N SER A 77 8.36 6.07 -12.62
CA SER A 77 9.50 5.47 -13.32
C SER A 77 10.58 5.00 -12.33
N PRO A 78 11.00 3.73 -12.44
CA PRO A 78 12.13 3.22 -11.66
C PRO A 78 13.39 4.05 -11.92
N ARG A 79 14.19 4.24 -10.87
CA ARG A 79 15.44 5.00 -10.88
C ARG A 79 16.54 4.18 -10.21
N PRO A 80 17.83 4.47 -10.44
CA PRO A 80 18.92 3.76 -9.75
C PRO A 80 18.82 3.79 -8.21
N THR A 81 18.24 4.86 -7.66
CA THR A 81 17.99 5.02 -6.21
C THR A 81 16.57 4.63 -5.80
N GLY A 82 15.75 4.07 -6.71
CA GLY A 82 14.32 3.93 -6.53
C GLY A 82 13.61 5.29 -6.48
N ILE A 83 12.31 5.27 -6.16
CA ILE A 83 11.55 6.48 -5.79
C ILE A 83 11.82 6.72 -4.31
N ASP A 84 12.78 7.57 -4.02
CA ASP A 84 13.36 7.77 -2.69
C ASP A 84 12.82 8.98 -1.93
N ARG A 85 11.71 9.55 -2.41
CA ARG A 85 10.97 10.64 -1.77
C ARG A 85 9.47 10.47 -1.95
N THR A 86 8.73 10.77 -0.91
CA THR A 86 7.26 10.68 -0.90
C THR A 86 6.62 11.66 -1.88
N GLU A 87 7.21 12.85 -2.06
CA GLU A 87 6.70 13.87 -2.99
C GLU A 87 6.73 13.38 -4.45
N ILE A 88 7.77 12.64 -4.85
CA ILE A 88 7.87 12.04 -6.20
C ILE A 88 6.75 11.01 -6.41
N TYR A 89 6.49 10.22 -5.38
CA TYR A 89 5.42 9.22 -5.41
C TYR A 89 4.05 9.88 -5.52
N VAL A 90 3.78 10.88 -4.69
CA VAL A 90 2.51 11.65 -4.68
C VAL A 90 2.28 12.33 -6.02
N GLU A 91 3.30 13.01 -6.58
CA GLU A 91 3.19 13.67 -7.88
C GLU A 91 2.91 12.67 -9.00
N GLY A 92 3.66 11.59 -9.07
CA GLY A 92 3.52 10.58 -10.13
C GLY A 92 2.18 9.84 -10.01
N PHE A 93 1.85 9.35 -8.83
CA PHE A 93 0.61 8.63 -8.61
C PHE A 93 -0.63 9.52 -8.78
N GLY A 94 -0.56 10.77 -8.32
CA GLY A 94 -1.64 11.75 -8.52
C GLY A 94 -1.91 12.02 -10.01
N ARG A 95 -0.86 12.15 -10.84
CA ARG A 95 -1.03 12.28 -12.30
C ARG A 95 -1.69 11.04 -12.91
N TYR A 96 -1.26 9.84 -12.50
CA TYR A 96 -1.90 8.61 -12.99
C TYR A 96 -3.39 8.60 -12.68
N LEU A 97 -3.79 8.90 -11.43
CA LEU A 97 -5.20 8.92 -11.04
C LEU A 97 -6.00 9.96 -11.84
N ALA A 98 -5.45 11.16 -12.03
CA ALA A 98 -6.08 12.22 -12.82
C ALA A 98 -6.27 11.80 -14.29
N ASP A 99 -5.24 11.24 -14.91
CA ASP A 99 -5.28 10.78 -16.31
C ASP A 99 -6.23 9.58 -16.49
N SER A 100 -6.43 8.79 -15.43
CA SER A 100 -7.40 7.69 -15.41
C SER A 100 -8.84 8.13 -15.10
N GLY A 101 -9.06 9.43 -14.84
CA GLY A 101 -10.39 9.97 -14.53
C GLY A 101 -10.84 9.76 -13.07
N VAL A 102 -9.94 9.30 -12.20
CA VAL A 102 -10.23 9.17 -10.77
C VAL A 102 -10.26 10.55 -10.12
N SER A 103 -11.35 10.85 -9.43
CA SER A 103 -11.53 12.11 -8.70
C SER A 103 -11.81 11.86 -7.21
N GLY A 104 -11.57 12.87 -6.38
CA GLY A 104 -11.86 12.82 -4.94
C GLY A 104 -10.86 11.97 -4.14
N ILE A 105 -9.68 11.71 -4.70
CA ILE A 105 -8.53 11.15 -3.99
C ILE A 105 -7.44 12.21 -3.90
N GLY A 106 -7.04 12.52 -2.68
CA GLY A 106 -5.87 13.33 -2.35
C GLY A 106 -4.83 12.51 -1.61
N PHE A 107 -3.72 13.16 -1.29
CA PHE A 107 -2.61 12.54 -0.57
C PHE A 107 -2.15 13.44 0.57
N ARG A 108 -1.75 12.82 1.67
CA ARG A 108 -1.07 13.48 2.78
C ARG A 108 0.20 12.70 3.13
N GLU A 109 1.28 13.42 3.24
CA GLU A 109 2.60 12.85 3.53
C GLU A 109 2.91 12.98 5.03
N ILE A 110 3.47 11.91 5.62
CA ILE A 110 3.98 11.89 6.98
C ILE A 110 5.47 11.61 6.90
N SER A 111 6.28 12.60 7.25
CA SER A 111 7.73 12.45 7.24
C SER A 111 8.19 11.40 8.25
N GLY A 112 9.14 10.55 7.87
CA GLY A 112 9.79 9.61 8.79
C GLY A 112 10.56 10.30 9.92
N THR A 113 10.63 11.64 9.93
CA THR A 113 11.19 12.44 11.04
C THR A 113 10.19 12.72 12.15
N GLU A 114 8.90 12.54 11.89
CA GLU A 114 7.86 12.65 12.92
C GLU A 114 8.09 11.62 14.04
N ASP A 115 7.53 11.91 15.20
CA ASP A 115 7.62 11.00 16.34
C ASP A 115 6.82 9.71 16.09
N VAL A 116 7.15 8.66 16.80
CA VAL A 116 6.56 7.34 16.60
C VAL A 116 5.08 7.28 17.00
N GLU A 117 4.64 8.11 17.94
CA GLU A 117 3.23 8.14 18.36
C GLU A 117 2.37 8.80 17.27
N THR A 118 2.93 9.79 16.57
CA THR A 118 2.31 10.33 15.35
C THR A 118 2.16 9.24 14.30
N ALA A 119 3.21 8.46 14.02
CA ALA A 119 3.13 7.35 13.07
C ALA A 119 2.04 6.33 13.45
N VAL A 120 1.99 5.93 14.71
CA VAL A 120 0.97 5.00 15.24
C VAL A 120 -0.45 5.57 15.05
N ARG A 121 -0.66 6.83 15.44
CA ARG A 121 -1.96 7.51 15.31
C ARG A 121 -2.43 7.56 13.85
N GLU A 122 -1.52 7.93 12.94
CA GLU A 122 -1.85 8.09 11.52
C GLU A 122 -2.14 6.74 10.85
N VAL A 123 -1.37 5.70 11.12
CA VAL A 123 -1.65 4.35 10.60
C VAL A 123 -2.99 3.83 11.12
N ARG A 124 -3.25 3.97 12.45
CA ARG A 124 -4.53 3.57 13.03
C ARG A 124 -5.70 4.28 12.34
N ALA A 125 -5.64 5.61 12.28
CA ALA A 125 -6.70 6.41 11.67
C ALA A 125 -6.93 6.06 10.20
N GLN A 126 -5.87 5.80 9.43
CA GLN A 126 -5.96 5.43 8.02
C GLN A 126 -6.63 4.05 7.84
N ILE A 127 -6.18 3.04 8.59
CA ILE A 127 -6.76 1.69 8.56
C ILE A 127 -8.20 1.70 9.09
N ASP A 128 -8.51 2.53 10.09
CA ASP A 128 -9.88 2.68 10.62
C ASP A 128 -10.84 3.28 9.59
N ARG A 129 -10.33 4.11 8.68
CA ARG A 129 -11.08 4.62 7.53
C ARG A 129 -11.19 3.60 6.39
N GLY A 130 -10.63 2.41 6.52
CA GLY A 130 -10.63 1.38 5.49
C GLY A 130 -9.64 1.65 4.35
N LEU A 131 -8.55 2.38 4.59
CA LEU A 131 -7.56 2.75 3.58
C LEU A 131 -6.19 2.17 3.93
N PRO A 132 -5.46 1.57 2.97
CA PRO A 132 -4.09 1.15 3.19
C PRO A 132 -3.15 2.35 3.31
N VAL A 133 -1.96 2.12 3.87
CA VAL A 133 -0.88 3.11 3.96
C VAL A 133 0.26 2.69 3.04
N ALA A 134 0.69 3.57 2.15
CA ALA A 134 1.94 3.37 1.42
C ALA A 134 3.12 3.83 2.29
N TYR A 135 4.08 2.95 2.50
CA TYR A 135 5.26 3.22 3.33
C TYR A 135 6.54 3.10 2.51
N LEU A 136 7.31 4.19 2.50
CA LEU A 136 8.69 4.22 2.02
C LEU A 136 9.63 4.06 3.20
N MET A 137 10.40 2.98 3.25
CA MET A 137 11.53 2.85 4.16
C MET A 137 12.85 3.01 3.37
N LEU A 138 13.68 3.99 3.74
CA LEU A 138 14.95 4.22 3.04
C LEU A 138 16.10 3.49 3.71
N MET A 139 16.40 3.78 4.96
CA MET A 139 17.53 3.19 5.68
C MET A 139 17.10 2.78 7.08
N HIS A 140 17.58 1.64 7.53
CA HIS A 140 17.37 1.17 8.90
C HIS A 140 18.69 0.69 9.51
N ARG A 141 18.83 0.77 10.85
CA ARG A 141 20.02 0.29 11.54
C ARG A 141 20.03 -1.23 11.66
N ASP A 142 18.84 -1.82 11.84
CA ASP A 142 18.69 -3.26 11.98
C ASP A 142 18.80 -3.94 10.62
N LYS A 143 19.81 -4.80 10.48
CA LYS A 143 20.06 -5.56 9.25
C LYS A 143 18.99 -6.63 8.96
N ALA A 144 18.21 -7.02 9.95
CA ALA A 144 17.07 -7.92 9.71
C ALA A 144 15.98 -7.28 8.83
N LEU A 145 16.06 -5.97 8.59
CA LEU A 145 15.16 -5.20 7.74
C LEU A 145 15.78 -4.81 6.40
N ASP A 146 16.92 -5.42 6.01
CA ASP A 146 17.62 -5.07 4.76
C ASP A 146 16.72 -5.19 3.52
N ASP A 147 15.85 -6.21 3.47
CA ASP A 147 14.90 -6.42 2.36
C ASP A 147 13.83 -5.32 2.26
N TYR A 148 13.62 -4.56 3.33
CA TYR A 148 12.66 -3.45 3.38
C TYR A 148 13.33 -2.09 3.20
N MET A 149 14.64 -2.01 3.09
CA MET A 149 15.36 -0.74 2.84
C MET A 149 15.27 -0.35 1.37
N TRP A 150 15.18 0.97 1.14
CA TRP A 150 14.98 1.54 -0.21
C TRP A 150 13.76 0.97 -0.92
N HIS A 151 12.71 0.69 -0.14
CA HIS A 151 11.57 -0.08 -0.59
C HIS A 151 10.24 0.59 -0.24
N TRP A 152 9.29 0.46 -1.17
CA TRP A 152 7.89 0.81 -0.98
C TRP A 152 7.09 -0.45 -0.70
N PHE A 153 6.22 -0.40 0.31
CA PHE A 153 5.30 -1.48 0.65
C PHE A 153 4.02 -0.93 1.27
N LEU A 154 3.01 -1.77 1.41
CA LEU A 154 1.74 -1.39 2.02
C LEU A 154 1.67 -1.83 3.49
N LEU A 155 0.96 -1.01 4.28
CA LEU A 155 0.41 -1.43 5.56
C LEU A 155 -1.10 -1.55 5.38
N ASN A 156 -1.65 -2.74 5.61
CA ASN A 156 -3.08 -3.00 5.42
C ASN A 156 -3.78 -3.53 6.68
N GLY A 157 -3.17 -3.37 7.84
CA GLY A 157 -3.77 -3.75 9.12
C GLY A 157 -2.92 -3.34 10.29
N TYR A 158 -3.55 -3.33 11.47
CA TYR A 158 -2.85 -3.18 12.73
C TYR A 158 -3.39 -4.16 13.78
N ASP A 159 -2.53 -4.49 14.76
CA ASP A 159 -2.89 -5.21 15.97
C ASP A 159 -2.27 -4.52 17.17
N GLU A 160 -3.11 -3.88 17.97
CA GLU A 160 -2.72 -3.05 19.09
C GLU A 160 -3.01 -3.73 20.42
N THR A 161 -1.98 -3.83 21.24
CA THR A 161 -2.04 -4.21 22.66
C THR A 161 -1.51 -3.06 23.52
N GLU A 162 -1.55 -3.18 24.83
CA GLU A 162 -0.97 -2.18 25.75
C GLU A 162 0.54 -1.97 25.52
N GLU A 163 1.24 -3.01 25.05
CA GLU A 163 2.70 -3.00 24.93
C GLU A 163 3.19 -2.77 23.50
N ARG A 164 2.40 -3.13 22.47
CA ARG A 164 2.84 -3.22 21.08
C ARG A 164 1.81 -2.67 20.10
N PHE A 165 2.31 -2.09 19.04
CA PHE A 165 1.53 -1.74 17.87
C PHE A 165 2.10 -2.46 16.65
N LEU A 166 1.53 -3.61 16.31
CA LEU A 166 1.92 -4.37 15.13
C LEU A 166 1.17 -3.84 13.92
N VAL A 167 1.83 -3.83 12.76
CA VAL A 167 1.23 -3.53 11.46
C VAL A 167 1.40 -4.73 10.53
N LYS A 168 0.41 -4.95 9.68
CA LYS A 168 0.53 -5.95 8.62
C LYS A 168 1.19 -5.32 7.41
N VAL A 169 2.44 -5.66 7.20
CA VAL A 169 3.23 -5.29 6.02
C VAL A 169 2.87 -6.22 4.88
N VAL A 170 2.49 -5.67 3.73
CA VAL A 170 2.26 -6.41 2.47
C VAL A 170 3.36 -6.04 1.50
N SER A 171 4.18 -7.00 1.17
CA SER A 171 5.31 -6.87 0.25
C SER A 171 5.78 -8.24 -0.22
N TYR A 172 6.44 -8.31 -1.37
CA TYR A 172 6.99 -9.55 -1.92
C TYR A 172 5.99 -10.72 -2.00
N GLY A 173 4.70 -10.40 -2.21
CA GLY A 173 3.63 -11.38 -2.29
C GLY A 173 3.19 -12.00 -0.96
N GLU A 174 3.66 -11.48 0.14
CA GLU A 174 3.39 -11.97 1.49
C GLU A 174 2.85 -10.88 2.41
N GLY A 175 2.19 -11.31 3.49
CA GLY A 175 1.75 -10.43 4.58
C GLY A 175 2.46 -10.80 5.89
N LYS A 176 3.21 -9.87 6.48
CA LYS A 176 3.95 -10.09 7.75
C LYS A 176 3.54 -9.09 8.80
N TRP A 177 3.30 -9.56 10.03
CA TRP A 177 3.06 -8.71 11.19
C TRP A 177 4.39 -8.24 11.78
N MET A 178 4.59 -6.92 11.85
CA MET A 178 5.83 -6.28 12.28
C MET A 178 5.51 -5.14 13.25
N ASP A 179 6.40 -4.90 14.21
CA ASP A 179 6.24 -3.79 15.16
C ASP A 179 6.50 -2.45 14.46
N LEU A 180 5.46 -1.59 14.37
CA LEU A 180 5.58 -0.28 13.74
C LEU A 180 6.60 0.61 14.45
N ARG A 181 6.67 0.54 15.78
CA ARG A 181 7.62 1.34 16.56
C ARG A 181 9.05 0.99 16.21
N HIS A 182 9.31 -0.29 15.94
CA HIS A 182 10.61 -0.75 15.47
C HIS A 182 10.89 -0.29 14.03
N LEU A 183 9.95 -0.50 13.11
CA LEU A 183 10.07 -0.06 11.71
C LEU A 183 10.32 1.45 11.59
N TRP A 184 9.65 2.26 12.43
CA TRP A 184 9.74 3.73 12.38
C TRP A 184 11.03 4.28 12.99
N ARG A 185 11.56 3.61 14.02
CA ARG A 185 12.80 4.01 14.71
C ARG A 185 14.04 3.55 13.95
N THR A 186 14.21 4.03 12.75
CA THR A 186 15.28 3.59 11.84
C THR A 186 16.69 3.88 12.35
N CYS A 187 16.88 4.82 13.28
CA CYS A 187 18.19 5.30 13.76
C CYS A 187 19.13 5.76 12.61
N ARG A 188 18.55 6.28 11.53
CA ARG A 188 19.25 6.79 10.35
C ARG A 188 18.74 8.19 9.98
N ARG A 189 19.53 8.94 9.19
CA ARG A 189 19.16 10.27 8.71
C ARG A 189 18.10 10.20 7.61
N ARG A 190 18.26 9.27 6.66
CA ARG A 190 17.30 9.04 5.56
C ARG A 190 16.30 7.97 5.99
N LYS A 191 15.10 8.38 6.29
CA LYS A 191 14.10 7.50 6.89
C LYS A 191 12.98 7.09 5.92
N GLY A 192 12.56 7.99 5.02
CA GLY A 192 11.36 7.85 4.19
C GLY A 192 10.14 8.45 4.88
N GLY A 193 9.02 7.74 4.87
CA GLY A 193 7.76 8.19 5.46
C GLY A 193 6.54 7.48 4.90
N PHE A 194 5.34 7.95 5.27
CA PHE A 194 4.08 7.44 4.75
C PHE A 194 3.50 8.37 3.70
N VAL A 195 2.76 7.77 2.76
CA VAL A 195 1.76 8.45 1.94
C VAL A 195 0.40 7.88 2.30
N LEU A 196 -0.47 8.75 2.80
CA LEU A 196 -1.83 8.46 3.21
C LEU A 196 -2.78 8.92 2.11
N LEU A 197 -3.79 8.11 1.83
CA LEU A 197 -4.88 8.48 0.92
C LEU A 197 -5.89 9.36 1.66
N GLU A 198 -6.31 10.44 1.06
CA GLU A 198 -7.39 11.30 1.54
C GLU A 198 -8.59 11.18 0.59
N THR A 199 -9.77 10.90 1.10
CA THR A 199 -11.02 10.84 0.34
C THR A 199 -12.19 11.26 1.20
N GLU A 200 -13.13 11.98 0.59
CA GLU A 200 -14.42 12.29 1.20
C GLU A 200 -15.42 11.14 1.08
N LYS A 201 -15.14 10.14 0.22
CA LYS A 201 -16.00 8.96 0.11
C LYS A 201 -15.91 8.16 1.40
N GLN A 202 -17.07 7.92 2.00
CA GLN A 202 -17.17 6.96 3.11
C GLN A 202 -16.98 5.56 2.55
N ILE A 203 -16.04 4.82 3.13
CA ILE A 203 -15.86 3.41 2.85
C ILE A 203 -16.92 2.69 3.68
N GLU A 204 -17.93 2.14 3.00
CA GLU A 204 -18.85 1.25 3.68
C GLU A 204 -18.03 0.06 4.19
N PRO A 205 -18.10 -0.28 5.49
CA PRO A 205 -17.48 -1.50 5.98
C PRO A 205 -18.07 -2.64 5.15
N ASN A 206 -17.21 -3.38 4.46
CA ASN A 206 -17.61 -4.53 3.66
C ASN A 206 -18.54 -5.40 4.51
N GLY A 207 -19.75 -5.64 3.98
CA GLY A 207 -20.80 -6.33 4.68
C GLY A 207 -20.30 -7.63 5.27
N LEU A 208 -20.25 -7.69 6.59
CA LEU A 208 -20.41 -8.92 7.31
C LEU A 208 -21.71 -9.53 6.78
N GLN A 209 -21.60 -10.58 5.97
CA GLN A 209 -22.70 -11.48 5.72
C GLN A 209 -23.04 -12.12 7.07
N THR A 210 -23.88 -11.44 7.84
CA THR A 210 -24.66 -12.10 8.87
C THR A 210 -25.62 -13.01 8.12
N GLY A 211 -25.23 -14.29 8.01
CA GLY A 211 -26.10 -15.32 7.48
C GLY A 211 -27.38 -15.36 8.31
N TYR A 212 -28.43 -14.74 7.77
CA TYR A 212 -29.79 -14.99 8.23
C TYR A 212 -30.14 -16.40 7.74
N VAL A 213 -30.11 -17.35 8.64
CA VAL A 213 -30.75 -18.69 8.46
C VAL A 213 -32.22 -18.52 8.80
N PRO A 214 -33.16 -18.60 7.84
CA PRO A 214 -34.56 -18.66 8.18
C PRO A 214 -34.80 -20.04 8.77
N HIS A 215 -35.23 -20.08 10.04
CA HIS A 215 -35.88 -21.25 10.61
C HIS A 215 -37.21 -21.41 9.90
N GLY A 216 -37.31 -22.45 9.05
CA GLY A 216 -38.55 -22.92 8.47
C GLY A 216 -39.37 -23.63 9.54
N GLU A 217 -40.65 -23.32 9.58
CA GLU A 217 -41.70 -24.11 10.23
C GLU A 217 -41.90 -25.44 9.50
#